data_7d27efca26e41e97055eb60b6fa86f27
#
_entry.id   7d27efca26e41e97055eb60b6fa86f27
#
_cell.length_a   1.000
_cell.length_b   1.000
_cell.length_c   1.000
_cell.angle_alpha   90.00
_cell.angle_beta   90.00
_cell.angle_gamma   90.00
#
_symmetry.space_group_name_H-M   'P 1'
#
loop_
_entity.id
_entity.type
_entity.pdbx_description
1 polymer ?
#
loop_
_entity_poly.entity_id
_entity_poly.type
_entity_poly.pdbx_seq_one_letter_code
_entity_poly.pdbx_strand_id
1 'polypeptide(L)'
;MDNLTNSIDQVVEENSLPHEWSKEVLAELKDLGVKNNKRDDLRKIPFVTIDGKDAKDFDDAVFCEANKDGFVLQVAIADVAEIVEPSSSIDKEALSRGTSIYFPKRVIPMLPEEISNNLCSLIPNEDRNVLVCKMNFTQEGEINSYDFSESIINSHKRFTYNEVEFLKQNKDTNLSADILNSINALEKLTKQLLNNRSKRYALEIESSEPTLSFGNEGNISEIFIPKRLFAHQMIEEAMISANICAAKFIKKHLGFGVYRIHEEPEHLKLENLKKFFSLKGLSTKSFSSPLEMINSFIKHVNKDEKNKITNVLILQSLKRACYSTKEIGHFGLQLKEYSHFTSPIRR
;
A
#
# COMPACT_ATOMS: atom_id res chain seq x y z
N MET A 1 27.11 -8.26 20.70
CA MET A 1 25.83 -7.84 20.12
C MET A 1 25.64 -6.37 20.47
N ASP A 2 25.07 -5.57 19.57
CA ASP A 2 24.84 -4.16 19.90
C ASP A 2 23.63 -4.02 20.87
N ASN A 3 23.54 -2.87 21.55
CA ASN A 3 22.47 -2.64 22.53
C ASN A 3 21.07 -2.76 21.93
N LEU A 4 20.93 -2.44 20.63
CA LEU A 4 19.66 -2.54 19.93
C LEU A 4 19.19 -3.99 19.77
N THR A 5 20.11 -4.88 19.36
CA THR A 5 19.80 -6.31 19.20
C THR A 5 19.35 -6.92 20.51
N ASN A 6 20.07 -6.64 21.62
CA ASN A 6 19.70 -7.14 22.95
C ASN A 6 18.31 -6.64 23.39
N SER A 7 17.99 -5.35 23.12
CA SER A 7 16.69 -4.78 23.45
C SER A 7 15.55 -5.41 22.61
N ILE A 8 15.80 -5.71 21.32
CA ILE A 8 14.84 -6.40 20.46
C ILE A 8 14.61 -7.83 20.98
N ASP A 9 15.68 -8.59 21.29
CA ASP A 9 15.58 -9.95 21.80
C ASP A 9 14.78 -9.98 23.11
N GLN A 10 15.02 -9.04 24.02
CA GLN A 10 14.24 -8.91 25.25
C GLN A 10 12.74 -8.71 24.96
N VAL A 11 12.39 -7.80 24.04
CA VAL A 11 10.98 -7.55 23.68
C VAL A 11 10.35 -8.80 23.03
N VAL A 12 11.10 -9.51 22.20
CA VAL A 12 10.64 -10.76 21.56
C VAL A 12 10.33 -11.82 22.63
N GLU A 13 11.21 -12.02 23.61
CA GLU A 13 11.04 -12.98 24.70
C GLU A 13 9.88 -12.57 25.64
N GLU A 14 9.87 -11.31 26.13
CA GLU A 14 8.83 -10.80 27.04
C GLU A 14 7.42 -10.90 26.47
N ASN A 15 7.27 -10.75 25.15
CA ASN A 15 5.97 -10.84 24.47
C ASN A 15 5.72 -12.19 23.81
N SER A 16 6.63 -13.17 23.99
CA SER A 16 6.52 -14.51 23.38
C SER A 16 6.25 -14.44 21.86
N LEU A 17 6.95 -13.54 21.15
CA LEU A 17 6.74 -13.36 19.71
C LEU A 17 7.30 -14.57 18.93
N PRO A 18 6.56 -15.11 17.94
CA PRO A 18 6.97 -16.27 17.17
C PRO A 18 8.08 -15.89 16.19
N HIS A 19 9.33 -16.13 16.54
CA HIS A 19 10.51 -15.74 15.75
C HIS A 19 11.25 -16.92 15.09
N GLU A 20 10.88 -18.15 15.43
CA GLU A 20 11.40 -19.39 14.82
C GLU A 20 10.35 -20.06 13.96
N TRP A 21 10.77 -20.85 12.99
CA TRP A 21 9.92 -21.67 12.15
C TRP A 21 9.86 -23.11 12.65
N SER A 22 8.67 -23.72 12.58
CA SER A 22 8.51 -25.12 12.92
C SER A 22 9.26 -26.04 11.92
N LYS A 23 9.56 -27.27 12.34
CA LYS A 23 10.22 -28.25 11.45
C LYS A 23 9.37 -28.60 10.25
N GLU A 24 8.06 -28.59 10.40
CA GLU A 24 7.08 -28.86 9.36
C GLU A 24 7.11 -27.74 8.30
N VAL A 25 7.15 -26.47 8.72
CA VAL A 25 7.30 -25.32 7.80
C VAL A 25 8.63 -25.39 7.04
N LEU A 26 9.74 -25.68 7.75
CA LEU A 26 11.06 -25.80 7.14
C LEU A 26 11.20 -26.99 6.17
N ALA A 27 10.42 -28.05 6.40
CA ALA A 27 10.36 -29.19 5.47
C ALA A 27 9.56 -28.80 4.22
N GLU A 28 8.39 -28.19 4.39
CA GLU A 28 7.53 -27.75 3.29
C GLU A 28 8.25 -26.74 2.37
N LEU A 29 9.03 -25.80 2.93
CA LEU A 29 9.81 -24.82 2.17
C LEU A 29 10.77 -25.44 1.15
N LYS A 30 11.32 -26.64 1.44
CA LYS A 30 12.29 -27.31 0.54
C LYS A 30 11.63 -27.84 -0.74
N ASP A 31 10.34 -28.13 -0.66
CA ASP A 31 9.56 -28.70 -1.75
C ASP A 31 8.77 -27.64 -2.54
N LEU A 32 8.87 -26.35 -2.11
CA LEU A 32 8.19 -25.24 -2.79
C LEU A 32 8.85 -24.96 -4.14
N GLY A 33 8.00 -24.74 -5.12
CA GLY A 33 8.41 -24.31 -6.46
C GLY A 33 7.26 -23.59 -7.17
N VAL A 34 7.61 -22.79 -8.17
CA VAL A 34 6.61 -22.13 -9.02
C VAL A 34 5.88 -23.18 -9.85
N LYS A 35 4.58 -23.27 -9.70
CA LYS A 35 3.74 -24.19 -10.49
C LYS A 35 3.64 -23.67 -11.92
N ASN A 36 3.83 -24.56 -12.88
CA ASN A 36 3.78 -24.20 -14.30
C ASN A 36 2.33 -24.31 -14.83
N ASN A 37 1.46 -23.44 -14.34
CA ASN A 37 0.07 -23.35 -14.77
C ASN A 37 -0.03 -22.50 -16.06
N LYS A 38 -1.10 -22.74 -16.85
CA LYS A 38 -1.38 -21.90 -18.03
C LYS A 38 -1.75 -20.50 -17.60
N ARG A 39 -0.87 -19.53 -17.84
CA ARG A 39 -1.02 -18.12 -17.50
C ARG A 39 -0.79 -17.26 -18.73
N ASP A 40 -1.31 -16.05 -18.71
CA ASP A 40 -1.06 -15.05 -19.76
C ASP A 40 0.40 -14.58 -19.70
N ASP A 41 1.09 -14.61 -20.84
CA ASP A 41 2.48 -14.17 -20.94
C ASP A 41 2.57 -12.64 -21.12
N LEU A 42 2.88 -11.94 -20.05
CA LEU A 42 3.06 -10.48 -20.03
C LEU A 42 4.54 -10.07 -19.80
N ARG A 43 5.50 -10.97 -19.97
CA ARG A 43 6.93 -10.73 -19.73
C ARG A 43 7.54 -9.64 -20.62
N LYS A 44 6.93 -9.36 -21.77
CA LYS A 44 7.37 -8.28 -22.68
C LYS A 44 6.88 -6.90 -22.27
N ILE A 45 5.89 -6.81 -21.38
CA ILE A 45 5.40 -5.53 -20.86
C ILE A 45 6.39 -5.02 -19.82
N PRO A 46 6.88 -3.78 -19.96
CA PRO A 46 7.92 -3.25 -19.09
C PRO A 46 7.37 -2.85 -17.70
N PHE A 47 6.90 -3.83 -16.95
CA PHE A 47 6.54 -3.64 -15.55
C PHE A 47 7.74 -3.20 -14.72
N VAL A 48 7.51 -2.31 -13.78
CA VAL A 48 8.51 -1.84 -12.83
C VAL A 48 7.96 -1.90 -11.40
N THR A 49 8.84 -2.16 -10.42
CA THR A 49 8.52 -2.01 -9.00
C THR A 49 9.03 -0.67 -8.49
N ILE A 50 8.30 -0.02 -7.58
CA ILE A 50 8.66 1.29 -6.99
C ILE A 50 8.43 1.22 -5.49
N ASP A 51 9.52 1.11 -4.70
CA ASP A 51 9.48 0.81 -3.27
C ASP A 51 10.46 1.63 -2.46
N GLY A 52 10.45 1.44 -1.15
CA GLY A 52 11.45 1.97 -0.24
C GLY A 52 12.85 1.39 -0.52
N LYS A 53 13.90 2.12 -0.15
CA LYS A 53 15.29 1.72 -0.40
C LYS A 53 15.62 0.33 0.17
N ASP A 54 15.12 0.04 1.36
CA ASP A 54 15.45 -1.17 2.11
C ASP A 54 14.44 -2.31 1.92
N ALA A 55 13.41 -2.11 1.06
CA ALA A 55 12.44 -3.15 0.74
C ALA A 55 13.09 -4.30 -0.03
N LYS A 56 12.68 -5.53 0.30
CA LYS A 56 13.07 -6.78 -0.37
C LYS A 56 11.86 -7.57 -0.87
N ASP A 57 10.72 -7.31 -0.28
CA ASP A 57 9.42 -7.92 -0.54
C ASP A 57 8.60 -7.03 -1.51
N PHE A 58 8.88 -7.18 -2.80
CA PHE A 58 8.19 -6.40 -3.84
C PHE A 58 6.85 -7.07 -4.18
N ASP A 59 5.77 -6.61 -3.54
CA ASP A 59 4.43 -7.18 -3.69
C ASP A 59 3.75 -6.77 -4.99
N ASP A 60 4.09 -5.59 -5.53
CA ASP A 60 3.42 -5.00 -6.68
C ASP A 60 4.39 -4.48 -7.74
N ALA A 61 3.95 -4.57 -8.99
CA ALA A 61 4.59 -3.93 -10.12
C ALA A 61 3.55 -3.22 -10.98
N VAL A 62 3.94 -2.12 -11.60
CA VAL A 62 3.05 -1.26 -12.37
C VAL A 62 3.56 -1.03 -13.79
N PHE A 63 2.61 -0.90 -14.70
CA PHE A 63 2.83 -0.41 -16.07
C PHE A 63 1.68 0.49 -16.46
N CYS A 64 1.99 1.65 -17.05
CA CYS A 64 0.98 2.58 -17.52
C CYS A 64 1.31 3.06 -18.93
N GLU A 65 0.32 3.14 -19.79
CA GLU A 65 0.43 3.74 -21.10
C GLU A 65 -0.69 4.77 -21.32
N ALA A 66 -0.36 5.86 -22.03
CA ALA A 66 -1.34 6.84 -22.47
C ALA A 66 -1.73 6.56 -23.92
N ASN A 67 -3.03 6.64 -24.21
CA ASN A 67 -3.58 6.52 -25.55
C ASN A 67 -4.54 7.67 -25.88
N LYS A 68 -5.20 7.62 -27.04
CA LYS A 68 -6.12 8.69 -27.48
C LYS A 68 -7.35 8.82 -26.57
N ASP A 69 -7.79 7.71 -25.96
CA ASP A 69 -9.02 7.64 -25.16
C ASP A 69 -8.75 7.89 -23.67
N GLY A 70 -7.48 7.87 -23.24
CA GLY A 70 -7.08 8.06 -21.85
C GLY A 70 -5.83 7.29 -21.49
N PHE A 71 -5.94 6.41 -20.46
CA PHE A 71 -4.80 5.66 -19.95
C PHE A 71 -5.17 4.19 -19.78
N VAL A 72 -4.18 3.32 -19.96
CA VAL A 72 -4.25 1.91 -19.55
C VAL A 72 -3.25 1.70 -18.42
N LEU A 73 -3.73 1.37 -17.25
CA LEU A 73 -2.90 1.02 -16.09
C LEU A 73 -3.01 -0.48 -15.83
N GLN A 74 -1.90 -1.13 -15.69
CA GLN A 74 -1.81 -2.52 -15.25
C GLN A 74 -1.08 -2.58 -13.91
N VAL A 75 -1.72 -3.21 -12.93
CA VAL A 75 -1.17 -3.46 -11.59
C VAL A 75 -1.04 -4.96 -11.44
N ALA A 76 0.20 -5.43 -11.34
CA ALA A 76 0.54 -6.83 -11.13
C ALA A 76 0.85 -7.05 -9.64
N ILE A 77 0.19 -8.02 -9.03
CA ILE A 77 0.34 -8.38 -7.61
C ILE A 77 0.86 -9.81 -7.51
N ALA A 78 1.87 -10.02 -6.67
CA ALA A 78 2.43 -11.34 -6.42
C ALA A 78 1.35 -12.36 -6.03
N ASP A 79 1.32 -13.50 -6.71
CA ASP A 79 0.33 -14.57 -6.48
C ASP A 79 0.78 -15.47 -5.32
N VAL A 80 0.65 -14.96 -4.11
CA VAL A 80 1.03 -15.68 -2.87
C VAL A 80 0.20 -16.94 -2.68
N ALA A 81 -1.06 -16.94 -3.10
CA ALA A 81 -1.98 -18.07 -2.95
C ALA A 81 -1.58 -19.29 -3.80
N GLU A 82 -0.79 -19.07 -4.86
CA GLU A 82 -0.23 -20.19 -5.65
C GLU A 82 0.88 -20.93 -4.90
N ILE A 83 1.63 -20.21 -4.08
CA ILE A 83 2.77 -20.75 -3.32
C ILE A 83 2.32 -21.31 -1.99
N VAL A 84 1.45 -20.59 -1.26
CA VAL A 84 0.96 -20.99 0.06
C VAL A 84 -0.38 -21.68 -0.08
N GLU A 85 -0.36 -23.02 -0.04
CA GLU A 85 -1.58 -23.82 -0.18
C GLU A 85 -2.45 -23.73 1.09
N PRO A 86 -3.78 -23.65 0.94
CA PRO A 86 -4.69 -23.65 2.09
C PRO A 86 -4.49 -24.87 2.99
N SER A 87 -4.43 -24.66 4.29
CA SER A 87 -4.24 -25.69 5.31
C SER A 87 -2.86 -26.37 5.32
N SER A 88 -1.90 -25.88 4.55
CA SER A 88 -0.50 -26.30 4.64
C SER A 88 0.13 -25.91 5.99
N SER A 89 1.35 -26.36 6.27
CA SER A 89 2.06 -25.96 7.49
C SER A 89 2.39 -24.48 7.48
N ILE A 90 2.75 -23.94 6.33
CA ILE A 90 3.05 -22.52 6.12
C ILE A 90 1.78 -21.68 6.32
N ASP A 91 0.63 -22.09 5.77
CA ASP A 91 -0.65 -21.38 5.93
C ASP A 91 -1.10 -21.35 7.40
N LYS A 92 -1.01 -22.47 8.12
CA LYS A 92 -1.33 -22.54 9.55
C LYS A 92 -0.43 -21.66 10.41
N GLU A 93 0.87 -21.65 10.11
CA GLU A 93 1.84 -20.81 10.81
C GLU A 93 1.59 -19.33 10.51
N ALA A 94 1.33 -18.96 9.26
CA ALA A 94 0.99 -17.60 8.85
C ALA A 94 -0.31 -17.12 9.52
N LEU A 95 -1.33 -17.97 9.61
CA LEU A 95 -2.58 -17.68 10.32
C LEU A 95 -2.33 -17.47 11.81
N SER A 96 -1.48 -18.29 12.44
CA SER A 96 -1.11 -18.16 13.86
C SER A 96 -0.36 -16.85 14.13
N ARG A 97 0.58 -16.47 13.27
CA ARG A 97 1.32 -15.19 13.36
C ARG A 97 0.43 -13.97 13.11
N GLY A 98 -0.47 -14.07 12.15
CA GLY A 98 -1.46 -13.06 11.79
C GLY A 98 -0.90 -11.80 11.11
N THR A 99 0.37 -11.45 11.32
CA THR A 99 1.04 -10.28 10.73
C THR A 99 2.56 -10.42 10.81
N SER A 100 3.27 -9.65 9.98
CA SER A 100 4.70 -9.43 10.18
C SER A 100 4.93 -8.37 11.25
N ILE A 101 6.02 -8.48 12.01
CA ILE A 101 6.39 -7.55 13.08
C ILE A 101 7.69 -6.87 12.69
N TYR A 102 7.67 -5.54 12.63
CA TYR A 102 8.80 -4.72 12.18
C TYR A 102 9.49 -4.05 13.36
N PHE A 103 10.74 -4.44 13.60
CA PHE A 103 11.66 -3.75 14.49
C PHE A 103 12.67 -2.93 13.66
N PRO A 104 13.35 -1.96 14.26
CA PRO A 104 14.50 -1.35 13.61
C PRO A 104 15.54 -2.40 13.22
N LYS A 105 15.90 -2.46 11.94
CA LYS A 105 16.89 -3.43 11.38
C LYS A 105 16.53 -4.92 11.45
N ARG A 106 15.34 -5.30 11.96
CA ARG A 106 14.91 -6.69 12.06
C ARG A 106 13.42 -6.81 11.77
N VAL A 107 13.04 -7.83 11.03
CA VAL A 107 11.64 -8.19 10.79
C VAL A 107 11.40 -9.61 11.28
N ILE A 108 10.28 -9.84 11.96
CA ILE A 108 9.73 -11.18 12.20
C ILE A 108 8.61 -11.35 11.18
N PRO A 109 8.84 -12.05 10.08
CA PRO A 109 7.89 -12.08 8.98
C PRO A 109 6.74 -13.07 9.27
N MET A 110 5.57 -12.78 8.69
CA MET A 110 4.41 -13.67 8.73
C MET A 110 4.63 -14.91 7.87
N LEU A 111 5.28 -14.77 6.73
CA LEU A 111 5.69 -15.84 5.84
C LEU A 111 7.22 -15.94 5.83
N PRO A 112 7.79 -17.15 5.64
CA PRO A 112 9.24 -17.31 5.49
C PRO A 112 9.84 -16.39 4.42
N GLU A 113 11.06 -15.92 4.66
CA GLU A 113 11.74 -14.98 3.74
C GLU A 113 11.97 -15.59 2.35
N GLU A 114 12.11 -16.90 2.24
CA GLU A 114 12.19 -17.62 0.97
C GLU A 114 10.94 -17.39 0.12
N ILE A 115 9.79 -17.19 0.75
CA ILE A 115 8.54 -16.87 0.06
C ILE A 115 8.45 -15.36 -0.16
N SER A 116 8.51 -14.57 0.91
CA SER A 116 8.22 -13.14 0.85
C SER A 116 9.28 -12.32 0.11
N ASN A 117 10.57 -12.68 0.25
CA ASN A 117 11.68 -11.93 -0.33
C ASN A 117 12.23 -12.56 -1.62
N ASN A 118 11.77 -13.77 -1.99
CA ASN A 118 12.25 -14.48 -3.16
C ASN A 118 11.08 -14.95 -4.06
N LEU A 119 10.41 -16.09 -3.73
CA LEU A 119 9.44 -16.72 -4.65
C LEU A 119 8.27 -15.78 -5.04
N CYS A 120 7.78 -14.98 -4.10
CA CYS A 120 6.70 -14.01 -4.34
C CYS A 120 7.21 -12.59 -4.64
N SER A 121 8.47 -12.27 -4.36
CA SER A 121 8.99 -10.93 -4.63
C SER A 121 9.19 -10.70 -6.13
N LEU A 122 8.66 -9.58 -6.65
CA LEU A 122 8.74 -9.21 -8.07
C LEU A 122 10.12 -8.64 -8.42
N ILE A 123 11.15 -9.46 -8.18
CA ILE A 123 12.57 -9.12 -8.37
C ILE A 123 12.83 -8.83 -9.85
N PRO A 124 13.64 -7.79 -10.19
CA PRO A 124 13.95 -7.46 -11.57
C PRO A 124 14.62 -8.62 -12.34
N ASN A 125 14.22 -8.77 -13.59
CA ASN A 125 14.72 -9.78 -14.55
C ASN A 125 14.43 -11.24 -14.16
N GLU A 126 13.47 -11.44 -13.26
CA GLU A 126 12.99 -12.75 -12.86
C GLU A 126 11.53 -12.95 -13.25
N ASP A 127 11.19 -14.14 -13.76
CA ASP A 127 9.81 -14.49 -14.08
C ASP A 127 9.03 -14.74 -12.79
N ARG A 128 7.87 -14.09 -12.64
CA ARG A 128 7.00 -14.24 -11.47
C ARG A 128 5.55 -14.41 -11.86
N ASN A 129 4.88 -15.32 -11.16
CA ASN A 129 3.45 -15.51 -11.26
C ASN A 129 2.72 -14.41 -10.48
N VAL A 130 1.76 -13.79 -11.13
CA VAL A 130 1.03 -12.62 -10.63
C VAL A 130 -0.45 -12.69 -10.97
N LEU A 131 -1.25 -11.96 -10.19
CA LEU A 131 -2.60 -11.54 -10.57
C LEU A 131 -2.52 -10.12 -11.09
N VAL A 132 -2.95 -9.89 -12.34
CA VAL A 132 -2.92 -8.57 -12.97
C VAL A 132 -4.31 -7.97 -13.00
N CYS A 133 -4.43 -6.75 -12.51
CA CYS A 133 -5.58 -5.88 -12.73
C CYS A 133 -5.26 -4.91 -13.85
N LYS A 134 -5.87 -5.08 -15.02
CA LYS A 134 -5.79 -4.16 -16.16
C LYS A 134 -6.98 -3.21 -16.13
N MET A 135 -6.72 -1.92 -16.10
CA MET A 135 -7.73 -0.85 -15.99
C MET A 135 -7.62 0.13 -17.15
N ASN A 136 -8.73 0.44 -17.79
CA ASN A 136 -8.81 1.49 -18.80
C ASN A 136 -9.46 2.73 -18.17
N PHE A 137 -8.76 3.86 -18.26
CA PHE A 137 -9.20 5.15 -17.73
C PHE A 137 -9.52 6.12 -18.86
N THR A 138 -10.49 7.01 -18.62
CA THR A 138 -10.70 8.20 -19.45
C THR A 138 -9.55 9.19 -19.26
N GLN A 139 -9.53 10.28 -20.07
CA GLN A 139 -8.58 11.38 -19.91
C GLN A 139 -8.71 12.08 -18.54
N GLU A 140 -9.89 12.06 -17.95
CA GLU A 140 -10.21 12.64 -16.64
C GLU A 140 -9.87 11.70 -15.47
N GLY A 141 -9.36 10.47 -15.75
CA GLY A 141 -8.98 9.50 -14.73
C GLY A 141 -10.17 8.75 -14.12
N GLU A 142 -11.26 8.59 -14.87
CA GLU A 142 -12.37 7.72 -14.48
C GLU A 142 -12.17 6.31 -15.03
N ILE A 143 -12.42 5.27 -14.22
CA ILE A 143 -12.31 3.88 -14.65
C ILE A 143 -13.47 3.54 -15.58
N ASN A 144 -13.15 3.30 -16.84
CA ASN A 144 -14.13 2.92 -17.88
C ASN A 144 -14.39 1.41 -17.91
N SER A 145 -13.31 0.62 -17.81
CA SER A 145 -13.38 -0.84 -17.76
C SER A 145 -12.18 -1.42 -17.05
N TYR A 146 -12.31 -2.65 -16.56
CA TYR A 146 -11.22 -3.38 -15.93
C TYR A 146 -11.38 -4.88 -16.15
N ASP A 147 -10.27 -5.60 -16.07
CA ASP A 147 -10.20 -7.05 -16.14
C ASP A 147 -9.10 -7.59 -15.23
N PHE A 148 -9.24 -8.88 -14.84
CA PHE A 148 -8.27 -9.60 -14.02
C PHE A 148 -7.78 -10.83 -14.75
N SER A 149 -6.46 -11.08 -14.72
CA SER A 149 -5.85 -12.27 -15.29
C SER A 149 -4.78 -12.86 -14.39
N GLU A 150 -4.66 -14.18 -14.42
CA GLU A 150 -3.49 -14.89 -13.91
C GLU A 150 -2.41 -14.81 -14.98
N SER A 151 -1.26 -14.21 -14.64
CA SER A 151 -0.24 -13.88 -15.63
C SER A 151 1.16 -14.22 -15.14
N ILE A 152 2.12 -14.24 -16.07
CA ILE A 152 3.56 -14.27 -15.79
C ILE A 152 4.13 -12.93 -16.25
N ILE A 153 4.83 -12.25 -15.37
CA ILE A 153 5.57 -11.02 -15.68
C ILE A 153 7.06 -11.22 -15.46
N ASN A 154 7.84 -10.33 -16.07
CA ASN A 154 9.25 -10.11 -15.75
C ASN A 154 9.39 -8.64 -15.40
N SER A 155 9.72 -8.29 -14.14
CA SER A 155 9.94 -6.90 -13.75
C SER A 155 11.22 -6.40 -14.43
N HIS A 156 11.12 -5.35 -15.26
CA HIS A 156 12.24 -4.84 -16.03
C HIS A 156 13.18 -3.96 -15.22
N LYS A 157 12.67 -3.35 -14.14
CA LYS A 157 13.46 -2.46 -13.28
C LYS A 157 12.82 -2.31 -11.91
N ARG A 158 13.65 -2.29 -10.88
CA ARG A 158 13.29 -1.82 -9.54
C ARG A 158 13.72 -0.37 -9.39
N PHE A 159 12.81 0.47 -8.94
CA PHE A 159 13.06 1.84 -8.54
C PHE A 159 12.82 2.06 -7.06
N THR A 160 13.55 2.98 -6.48
CA THR A 160 13.18 3.62 -5.23
C THR A 160 12.27 4.83 -5.50
N TYR A 161 11.45 5.22 -4.53
CA TYR A 161 10.66 6.45 -4.63
C TYR A 161 11.51 7.69 -4.95
N ASN A 162 12.73 7.77 -4.39
CA ASN A 162 13.65 8.86 -4.65
C ASN A 162 14.18 8.86 -6.10
N GLU A 163 14.47 7.69 -6.67
CA GLU A 163 14.88 7.58 -8.07
C GLU A 163 13.79 8.04 -9.02
N VAL A 164 12.54 7.64 -8.79
CA VAL A 164 11.41 8.12 -9.60
C VAL A 164 11.24 9.64 -9.49
N GLU A 165 11.38 10.22 -8.31
CA GLU A 165 11.32 11.67 -8.12
C GLU A 165 12.49 12.38 -8.84
N PHE A 166 13.68 11.78 -8.85
CA PHE A 166 14.85 12.29 -9.58
C PHE A 166 14.64 12.25 -11.11
N LEU A 167 14.04 11.17 -11.65
CA LEU A 167 13.74 11.06 -13.09
C LEU A 167 12.84 12.19 -13.59
N LYS A 168 11.95 12.68 -12.75
CA LYS A 168 11.06 13.81 -13.07
C LYS A 168 11.82 15.13 -13.23
N GLN A 169 12.93 15.28 -12.52
CA GLN A 169 13.75 16.51 -12.54
C GLN A 169 14.85 16.46 -13.60
N ASN A 170 15.35 15.28 -13.95
CA ASN A 170 16.49 15.08 -14.84
C ASN A 170 16.13 14.11 -15.97
N LYS A 171 16.26 14.58 -17.23
CA LYS A 171 15.93 13.78 -18.42
C LYS A 171 17.05 12.83 -18.88
N ASP A 172 18.23 12.91 -18.29
CA ASP A 172 19.38 12.12 -18.71
C ASP A 172 19.40 10.79 -17.94
N THR A 173 18.86 9.76 -18.56
CA THR A 173 18.78 8.42 -17.97
C THR A 173 19.15 7.36 -19.00
N ASN A 174 19.91 6.35 -18.62
CA ASN A 174 20.17 5.15 -19.41
C ASN A 174 18.96 4.16 -19.42
N LEU A 175 17.74 4.68 -19.22
CA LEU A 175 16.52 3.90 -19.22
C LEU A 175 15.95 3.73 -20.63
N SER A 176 15.27 2.60 -20.85
CA SER A 176 14.53 2.41 -22.09
C SER A 176 13.39 3.43 -22.22
N ALA A 177 13.11 3.81 -23.46
CA ALA A 177 12.02 4.76 -23.75
C ALA A 177 10.67 4.26 -23.21
N ASP A 178 10.43 2.95 -23.25
CA ASP A 178 9.17 2.35 -22.81
C ASP A 178 8.95 2.51 -21.30
N ILE A 179 9.99 2.31 -20.48
CA ILE A 179 9.93 2.53 -19.03
C ILE A 179 9.67 4.02 -18.74
N LEU A 180 10.40 4.92 -19.41
CA LEU A 180 10.20 6.36 -19.22
C LEU A 180 8.80 6.82 -19.63
N ASN A 181 8.28 6.30 -20.74
CA ASN A 181 6.93 6.58 -21.20
C ASN A 181 5.89 6.08 -20.18
N SER A 182 6.10 4.88 -19.62
CA SER A 182 5.22 4.30 -18.61
C SER A 182 5.19 5.15 -17.33
N ILE A 183 6.35 5.57 -16.79
CA ILE A 183 6.43 6.44 -15.62
C ILE A 183 5.76 7.79 -15.89
N ASN A 184 5.98 8.39 -17.05
CA ASN A 184 5.35 9.65 -17.43
C ASN A 184 3.82 9.53 -17.61
N ALA A 185 3.34 8.42 -18.16
CA ALA A 185 1.90 8.14 -18.26
C ALA A 185 1.27 7.96 -16.86
N LEU A 186 1.92 7.20 -15.98
CA LEU A 186 1.49 7.00 -14.61
C LEU A 186 1.45 8.34 -13.83
N GLU A 187 2.45 9.21 -14.02
CA GLU A 187 2.45 10.55 -13.43
C GLU A 187 1.24 11.37 -13.85
N LYS A 188 0.92 11.37 -15.16
CA LYS A 188 -0.23 12.11 -15.70
C LYS A 188 -1.54 11.56 -15.16
N LEU A 189 -1.70 10.23 -15.16
CA LEU A 189 -2.89 9.58 -14.61
C LEU A 189 -3.03 9.90 -13.11
N THR A 190 -1.96 9.80 -12.34
CA THR A 190 -1.98 10.11 -10.90
C THR A 190 -2.50 11.51 -10.61
N LYS A 191 -2.10 12.51 -11.40
CA LYS A 191 -2.63 13.89 -11.24
C LYS A 191 -4.15 13.94 -11.40
N GLN A 192 -4.72 13.17 -12.33
CA GLN A 192 -6.17 13.07 -12.50
C GLN A 192 -6.83 12.34 -11.33
N LEU A 193 -6.23 11.24 -10.86
CA LEU A 193 -6.74 10.47 -9.73
C LEU A 193 -6.77 11.30 -8.44
N LEU A 194 -5.71 12.06 -8.17
CA LEU A 194 -5.65 12.98 -7.03
C LEU A 194 -6.70 14.10 -7.14
N ASN A 195 -6.91 14.65 -8.34
CA ASN A 195 -8.00 15.60 -8.56
C ASN A 195 -9.38 14.99 -8.29
N ASN A 196 -9.61 13.77 -8.75
CA ASN A 196 -10.86 13.05 -8.48
C ASN A 196 -11.00 12.68 -6.99
N ARG A 197 -9.90 12.33 -6.31
CA ARG A 197 -9.85 12.14 -4.85
C ARG A 197 -10.26 13.41 -4.10
N SER A 198 -9.76 14.56 -4.51
CA SER A 198 -10.14 15.87 -3.93
C SER A 198 -11.62 16.20 -4.18
N LYS A 199 -12.13 15.94 -5.40
CA LYS A 199 -13.56 16.16 -5.74
C LYS A 199 -14.51 15.32 -4.89
N ARG A 200 -14.14 14.09 -4.53
CA ARG A 200 -14.94 13.24 -3.63
C ARG A 200 -14.72 13.53 -2.15
N TYR A 201 -13.91 14.55 -1.82
CA TYR A 201 -13.60 14.95 -0.44
C TYR A 201 -12.94 13.86 0.42
N ALA A 202 -12.19 12.94 -0.18
CA ALA A 202 -11.43 11.96 0.59
C ALA A 202 -10.48 12.65 1.59
N LEU A 203 -10.29 12.05 2.76
CA LEU A 203 -9.42 12.62 3.79
C LEU A 203 -7.95 12.53 3.36
N GLU A 204 -7.21 13.63 3.50
CA GLU A 204 -5.78 13.73 3.25
C GLU A 204 -5.05 14.06 4.54
N ILE A 205 -4.94 13.07 5.43
CA ILE A 205 -4.22 13.23 6.69
C ILE A 205 -2.79 12.76 6.46
N GLU A 206 -1.84 13.67 6.54
CA GLU A 206 -0.43 13.32 6.54
C GLU A 206 -0.06 12.71 7.89
N SER A 207 0.31 11.43 7.92
CA SER A 207 0.91 10.82 9.09
C SER A 207 2.36 11.30 9.20
N SER A 208 2.75 11.77 10.38
CA SER A 208 4.11 12.18 10.68
C SER A 208 4.78 11.09 11.52
N GLU A 209 4.94 9.89 10.94
CA GLU A 209 5.65 8.82 11.65
C GLU A 209 7.15 9.08 11.59
N PRO A 210 7.81 9.24 12.75
CA PRO A 210 9.26 9.45 12.78
C PRO A 210 9.97 8.16 12.40
N THR A 211 11.01 8.30 11.60
CA THR A 211 11.95 7.23 11.26
C THR A 211 13.24 7.40 12.06
N LEU A 212 13.79 6.30 12.53
CA LEU A 212 15.02 6.27 13.29
C LEU A 212 16.18 5.89 12.37
N SER A 213 17.25 6.71 12.35
CA SER A 213 18.52 6.32 11.78
C SER A 213 19.44 5.81 12.89
N PHE A 214 20.23 4.79 12.58
CA PHE A 214 21.15 4.16 13.53
C PHE A 214 22.58 4.32 13.06
N GLY A 215 23.46 4.68 13.98
CA GLY A 215 24.91 4.66 13.78
C GLY A 215 25.50 3.24 13.78
N ASN A 216 26.81 3.16 13.55
CA ASN A 216 27.53 1.88 13.43
C ASN A 216 27.47 1.01 14.71
N GLU A 217 27.29 1.62 15.87
CA GLU A 217 27.22 0.95 17.18
C GLU A 217 25.77 0.60 17.60
N GLY A 218 24.79 0.77 16.70
CA GLY A 218 23.40 0.50 17.00
C GLY A 218 22.69 1.61 17.81
N ASN A 219 23.37 2.72 18.11
CA ASN A 219 22.77 3.88 18.77
C ASN A 219 21.94 4.69 17.77
N ILE A 220 20.87 5.33 18.23
CA ILE A 220 20.08 6.25 17.42
C ILE A 220 20.95 7.45 17.07
N SER A 221 21.20 7.66 15.78
CA SER A 221 21.97 8.80 15.26
C SER A 221 21.07 9.99 14.92
N GLU A 222 19.86 9.73 14.44
CA GLU A 222 18.92 10.77 14.03
C GLU A 222 17.47 10.27 14.13
N ILE A 223 16.56 11.19 14.44
CA ILE A 223 15.12 11.00 14.37
C ILE A 223 14.58 12.02 13.38
N PHE A 224 14.00 11.57 12.27
CA PHE A 224 13.46 12.45 11.25
C PHE A 224 12.11 11.98 10.73
N ILE A 225 11.32 12.89 10.17
CA ILE A 225 10.06 12.59 9.50
C ILE A 225 10.35 12.55 8.00
N PRO A 226 10.22 11.37 7.34
CA PRO A 226 10.45 11.26 5.91
C PRO A 226 9.44 12.11 5.15
N LYS A 227 9.93 12.85 4.15
CA LYS A 227 9.06 13.62 3.26
C LYS A 227 8.28 12.67 2.33
N ARG A 228 6.96 12.81 2.30
CA ARG A 228 6.13 12.12 1.31
C ARG A 228 6.40 12.71 -0.08
N LEU A 229 6.91 11.88 -0.98
CA LEU A 229 7.19 12.24 -2.37
C LEU A 229 5.96 12.00 -3.24
N PHE A 230 5.91 12.64 -4.40
CA PHE A 230 4.84 12.38 -5.37
C PHE A 230 4.87 10.93 -5.88
N ALA A 231 6.05 10.31 -5.96
CA ALA A 231 6.20 8.90 -6.32
C ALA A 231 5.43 7.96 -5.37
N HIS A 232 5.32 8.27 -4.06
CA HIS A 232 4.47 7.51 -3.14
C HIS A 232 2.99 7.63 -3.51
N GLN A 233 2.54 8.83 -3.93
CA GLN A 233 1.16 9.04 -4.36
C GLN A 233 0.85 8.30 -5.67
N MET A 234 1.84 8.17 -6.58
CA MET A 234 1.68 7.39 -7.81
C MET A 234 1.32 5.94 -7.53
N ILE A 235 2.07 5.29 -6.65
CA ILE A 235 1.81 3.90 -6.26
C ILE A 235 0.53 3.80 -5.44
N GLU A 236 0.31 4.69 -4.46
CA GLU A 236 -0.91 4.70 -3.66
C GLU A 236 -2.17 4.77 -4.52
N GLU A 237 -2.24 5.69 -5.48
CA GLU A 237 -3.43 5.85 -6.33
C GLU A 237 -3.59 4.69 -7.32
N ALA A 238 -2.49 4.09 -7.81
CA ALA A 238 -2.54 2.88 -8.61
C ALA A 238 -3.14 1.70 -7.81
N MET A 239 -2.66 1.51 -6.57
CA MET A 239 -3.15 0.46 -5.66
C MET A 239 -4.60 0.69 -5.25
N ILE A 240 -5.00 1.93 -4.92
CA ILE A 240 -6.39 2.26 -4.61
C ILE A 240 -7.30 1.92 -5.78
N SER A 241 -6.90 2.24 -7.00
CA SER A 241 -7.67 1.96 -8.21
C SER A 241 -7.86 0.46 -8.43
N ALA A 242 -6.79 -0.33 -8.30
CA ALA A 242 -6.86 -1.79 -8.41
C ALA A 242 -7.74 -2.40 -7.29
N ASN A 243 -7.65 -1.89 -6.07
CA ASN A 243 -8.46 -2.33 -4.93
C ASN A 243 -9.96 -2.04 -5.11
N ILE A 244 -10.31 -0.91 -5.73
CA ILE A 244 -11.69 -0.58 -6.11
C ILE A 244 -12.20 -1.59 -7.14
N CYS A 245 -11.40 -1.89 -8.18
CA CYS A 245 -11.75 -2.85 -9.21
C CYS A 245 -11.92 -4.25 -8.63
N ALA A 246 -11.02 -4.67 -7.73
CA ALA A 246 -11.09 -5.97 -7.07
C ALA A 246 -12.36 -6.11 -6.21
N ALA A 247 -12.74 -5.09 -5.44
CA ALA A 247 -13.96 -5.10 -4.66
C ALA A 247 -15.21 -5.29 -5.56
N LYS A 248 -15.28 -4.56 -6.67
CA LYS A 248 -16.38 -4.67 -7.65
C LYS A 248 -16.38 -6.04 -8.35
N PHE A 249 -15.19 -6.54 -8.71
CA PHE A 249 -15.02 -7.84 -9.37
C PHE A 249 -15.53 -8.97 -8.47
N ILE A 250 -15.05 -9.04 -7.24
CA ILE A 250 -15.46 -10.06 -6.27
C ILE A 250 -16.97 -10.01 -6.01
N LYS A 251 -17.52 -8.82 -5.78
CA LYS A 251 -18.96 -8.64 -5.57
C LYS A 251 -19.77 -9.10 -6.77
N LYS A 252 -19.35 -8.76 -7.99
CA LYS A 252 -20.03 -9.16 -9.23
C LYS A 252 -20.07 -10.67 -9.40
N HIS A 253 -18.98 -11.38 -9.07
CA HIS A 253 -18.85 -12.80 -9.34
C HIS A 253 -19.31 -13.70 -8.19
N LEU A 254 -19.14 -13.27 -6.93
CA LEU A 254 -19.48 -14.06 -5.74
C LEU A 254 -20.68 -13.53 -4.96
N GLY A 255 -21.12 -12.29 -5.23
CA GLY A 255 -22.19 -11.63 -4.48
C GLY A 255 -21.77 -11.13 -3.08
N PHE A 256 -20.58 -11.47 -2.60
CA PHE A 256 -20.01 -11.04 -1.33
C PHE A 256 -18.48 -10.95 -1.45
N GLY A 257 -17.85 -10.32 -0.46
CA GLY A 257 -16.39 -10.19 -0.43
C GLY A 257 -15.87 -9.84 0.96
N VAL A 258 -14.55 -9.75 1.07
CA VAL A 258 -13.88 -9.19 2.25
C VAL A 258 -13.51 -7.75 1.92
N TYR A 259 -14.19 -6.80 2.56
CA TYR A 259 -14.01 -5.38 2.33
C TYR A 259 -13.12 -4.76 3.41
N ARG A 260 -12.33 -3.76 3.04
CA ARG A 260 -11.69 -2.87 3.99
C ARG A 260 -12.63 -1.71 4.24
N ILE A 261 -13.33 -1.77 5.35
CA ILE A 261 -14.33 -0.79 5.73
C ILE A 261 -13.75 0.26 6.67
N HIS A 262 -14.32 1.48 6.60
CA HIS A 262 -14.03 2.55 7.53
C HIS A 262 -15.34 3.27 7.84
N GLU A 263 -15.85 3.04 9.04
CA GLU A 263 -17.10 3.66 9.48
C GLU A 263 -16.96 5.15 9.72
N GLU A 264 -18.08 5.85 9.74
CA GLU A 264 -18.11 7.26 10.17
C GLU A 264 -17.69 7.43 11.63
N PRO A 265 -17.10 8.59 11.96
CA PRO A 265 -16.75 8.92 13.34
C PRO A 265 -17.99 8.97 14.24
N GLU A 266 -17.81 8.66 15.52
CA GLU A 266 -18.86 8.75 16.52
C GLU A 266 -19.25 10.23 16.76
N HIS A 267 -20.53 10.50 16.93
CA HIS A 267 -21.07 11.84 17.11
C HIS A 267 -20.37 12.61 18.26
N LEU A 268 -20.16 11.95 19.40
CA LEU A 268 -19.50 12.56 20.56
C LEU A 268 -18.06 13.00 20.25
N LYS A 269 -17.30 12.18 19.48
CA LYS A 269 -15.94 12.52 19.08
C LYS A 269 -15.92 13.71 18.13
N LEU A 270 -16.88 13.79 17.21
CA LEU A 270 -17.05 14.93 16.30
C LEU A 270 -17.38 16.21 17.06
N GLU A 271 -18.27 16.16 18.07
CA GLU A 271 -18.61 17.32 18.89
C GLU A 271 -17.40 17.81 19.71
N ASN A 272 -16.60 16.89 20.26
CA ASN A 272 -15.37 17.26 20.97
C ASN A 272 -14.35 17.91 20.02
N LEU A 273 -14.23 17.38 18.79
CA LEU A 273 -13.36 17.96 17.77
C LEU A 273 -13.82 19.37 17.37
N LYS A 274 -15.14 19.59 17.18
CA LYS A 274 -15.72 20.91 16.94
C LYS A 274 -15.38 21.90 18.05
N LYS A 275 -15.58 21.51 19.32
CA LYS A 275 -15.26 22.33 20.48
C LYS A 275 -13.80 22.75 20.49
N PHE A 276 -12.90 21.78 20.25
CA PHE A 276 -11.46 22.04 20.22
C PHE A 276 -11.10 23.07 19.14
N PHE A 277 -11.58 22.90 17.90
CA PHE A 277 -11.29 23.84 16.83
C PHE A 277 -11.97 25.21 17.00
N SER A 278 -13.15 25.22 17.61
CA SER A 278 -13.81 26.49 17.99
C SER A 278 -12.97 27.30 18.99
N LEU A 279 -12.36 26.66 20.00
CA LEU A 279 -11.43 27.29 20.93
C LEU A 279 -10.15 27.80 20.25
N LYS A 280 -9.78 27.23 19.13
CA LYS A 280 -8.69 27.72 18.27
C LYS A 280 -9.10 28.83 17.29
N GLY A 281 -10.32 29.34 17.40
CA GLY A 281 -10.83 30.44 16.57
C GLY A 281 -11.35 30.04 15.20
N LEU A 282 -11.50 28.74 14.92
CA LEU A 282 -12.09 28.27 13.67
C LEU A 282 -13.62 28.26 13.74
N SER A 283 -14.26 28.80 12.70
CA SER A 283 -15.71 28.70 12.57
C SER A 283 -16.15 27.25 12.38
N THR A 284 -17.05 26.77 13.22
CA THR A 284 -17.61 25.42 13.18
C THR A 284 -19.10 25.41 12.81
N LYS A 285 -19.66 26.57 12.40
CA LYS A 285 -21.13 26.79 12.32
C LYS A 285 -21.79 26.41 10.99
N SER A 286 -21.06 26.01 9.93
CA SER A 286 -21.68 25.90 8.60
C SER A 286 -21.14 24.74 7.76
N PHE A 287 -20.91 23.58 8.36
CA PHE A 287 -20.51 22.39 7.58
C PHE A 287 -21.74 21.53 7.25
N SER A 288 -21.86 21.12 5.99
CA SER A 288 -22.95 20.28 5.51
C SER A 288 -22.78 18.80 5.91
N SER A 289 -21.54 18.39 6.23
CA SER A 289 -21.22 17.02 6.62
C SER A 289 -20.03 16.93 7.58
N PRO A 290 -19.89 15.83 8.36
CA PRO A 290 -18.70 15.56 9.17
C PRO A 290 -17.42 15.58 8.34
N LEU A 291 -17.48 15.10 7.11
CA LEU A 291 -16.33 15.02 6.20
C LEU A 291 -15.83 16.41 5.79
N GLU A 292 -16.74 17.31 5.41
CA GLU A 292 -16.40 18.69 5.05
C GLU A 292 -15.75 19.41 6.24
N MET A 293 -16.28 19.21 7.43
CA MET A 293 -15.72 19.76 8.67
C MET A 293 -14.29 19.25 8.90
N ILE A 294 -14.08 17.93 8.86
CA ILE A 294 -12.76 17.34 9.10
C ILE A 294 -11.77 17.82 8.05
N ASN A 295 -12.13 17.85 6.77
CA ASN A 295 -11.29 18.38 5.71
C ASN A 295 -10.92 19.86 5.90
N SER A 296 -11.86 20.68 6.39
CA SER A 296 -11.57 22.07 6.73
C SER A 296 -10.54 22.17 7.85
N PHE A 297 -10.63 21.30 8.86
CA PHE A 297 -9.68 21.26 9.97
C PHE A 297 -8.29 20.78 9.49
N ILE A 298 -8.23 19.74 8.68
CA ILE A 298 -6.99 19.26 8.07
C ILE A 298 -6.31 20.38 7.27
N LYS A 299 -7.04 21.08 6.41
CA LYS A 299 -6.52 22.21 5.64
C LYS A 299 -5.98 23.33 6.52
N HIS A 300 -6.62 23.58 7.68
CA HIS A 300 -6.12 24.57 8.63
C HIS A 300 -4.83 24.11 9.32
N VAL A 301 -4.78 22.86 9.76
CA VAL A 301 -3.62 22.27 10.43
C VAL A 301 -2.40 22.23 9.50
N ASN A 302 -2.60 21.89 8.23
CA ASN A 302 -1.51 21.77 7.25
C ASN A 302 -0.90 23.12 6.83
N LYS A 303 -1.52 24.26 7.18
CA LYS A 303 -0.97 25.60 6.91
C LYS A 303 0.20 25.99 7.83
N ASP A 304 0.30 25.38 9.01
CA ASP A 304 1.34 25.68 9.99
C ASP A 304 1.90 24.40 10.60
N GLU A 305 3.21 24.19 10.45
CA GLU A 305 3.90 23.01 10.99
C GLU A 305 3.71 22.83 12.50
N LYS A 306 3.56 23.92 13.26
CA LYS A 306 3.31 23.88 14.71
C LYS A 306 1.98 23.21 15.05
N ASN A 307 1.06 23.16 14.11
CA ASN A 307 -0.26 22.54 14.30
C ASN A 307 -0.28 21.05 13.93
N LYS A 308 0.80 20.47 13.40
CA LYS A 308 0.84 19.05 12.97
C LYS A 308 0.43 18.07 14.07
N ILE A 309 0.73 18.37 15.34
CA ILE A 309 0.27 17.56 16.48
C ILE A 309 -1.26 17.47 16.55
N THR A 310 -1.97 18.43 15.99
CA THR A 310 -3.43 18.45 15.95
C THR A 310 -3.99 17.39 15.00
N ASN A 311 -3.21 16.92 14.00
CA ASN A 311 -3.59 15.79 13.16
C ASN A 311 -3.83 14.52 13.99
N VAL A 312 -3.10 14.36 15.10
CA VAL A 312 -3.30 13.25 16.04
C VAL A 312 -4.71 13.28 16.63
N LEU A 313 -5.22 14.46 17.01
CA LEU A 313 -6.58 14.60 17.53
C LEU A 313 -7.64 14.29 16.47
N ILE A 314 -7.41 14.70 15.22
CA ILE A 314 -8.29 14.33 14.11
C ILE A 314 -8.28 12.81 13.93
N LEU A 315 -7.11 12.18 13.85
CA LEU A 315 -6.99 10.74 13.73
C LEU A 315 -7.66 9.97 14.87
N GLN A 316 -7.50 10.43 16.12
CA GLN A 316 -8.15 9.83 17.29
C GLN A 316 -9.68 9.99 17.30
N SER A 317 -10.21 10.98 16.58
CA SER A 317 -11.64 11.15 16.42
C SER A 317 -12.26 10.18 15.40
N LEU A 318 -11.46 9.65 14.49
CA LEU A 318 -11.88 8.68 13.48
C LEU A 318 -11.98 7.28 14.09
N LYS A 319 -12.82 6.42 13.50
CA LYS A 319 -12.78 4.99 13.75
C LYS A 319 -11.57 4.36 13.04
N ARG A 320 -11.17 3.19 13.49
CA ARG A 320 -10.14 2.42 12.76
C ARG A 320 -10.78 1.65 11.62
N ALA A 321 -10.13 1.67 10.46
CA ALA A 321 -10.53 0.79 9.37
C ALA A 321 -10.31 -0.68 9.76
N CYS A 322 -11.22 -1.56 9.38
CA CYS A 322 -11.15 -3.00 9.66
C CYS A 322 -11.59 -3.83 8.45
N TYR A 323 -11.42 -5.15 8.53
CA TYR A 323 -11.96 -6.06 7.53
C TYR A 323 -13.34 -6.53 7.92
N SER A 324 -14.25 -6.61 6.96
CA SER A 324 -15.62 -7.07 7.16
C SER A 324 -16.20 -7.66 5.88
N THR A 325 -17.13 -8.59 6.03
CA THR A 325 -17.99 -9.06 4.94
C THR A 325 -19.18 -8.14 4.68
N LYS A 326 -19.41 -7.16 5.57
CA LYS A 326 -20.46 -6.15 5.41
C LYS A 326 -19.93 -4.99 4.56
N GLU A 327 -20.67 -4.64 3.53
CA GLU A 327 -20.37 -3.52 2.62
C GLU A 327 -20.94 -2.21 3.19
N ILE A 328 -20.19 -1.55 4.05
CA ILE A 328 -20.57 -0.24 4.61
C ILE A 328 -19.74 0.94 4.08
N GLY A 329 -18.81 0.65 3.15
CA GLY A 329 -17.96 1.66 2.54
C GLY A 329 -16.74 2.04 3.37
N HIS A 330 -15.98 3.00 2.83
CA HIS A 330 -14.74 3.50 3.45
C HIS A 330 -14.82 5.02 3.59
N PHE A 331 -15.18 5.49 4.79
CA PHE A 331 -15.39 6.92 5.09
C PHE A 331 -14.18 7.79 4.70
N GLY A 332 -12.97 7.42 5.10
CA GLY A 332 -11.78 8.23 4.83
C GLY A 332 -11.44 8.36 3.34
N LEU A 333 -11.67 7.33 2.53
CA LEU A 333 -11.43 7.34 1.09
C LEU A 333 -12.65 7.80 0.27
N GLN A 334 -13.83 7.89 0.90
CA GLN A 334 -15.11 8.18 0.24
C GLN A 334 -15.40 7.19 -0.89
N LEU A 335 -15.24 5.91 -0.58
CA LEU A 335 -15.48 4.80 -1.48
C LEU A 335 -16.62 3.93 -0.97
N LYS A 336 -17.50 3.50 -1.86
CA LYS A 336 -18.62 2.59 -1.53
C LYS A 336 -18.13 1.17 -1.29
N GLU A 337 -17.17 0.71 -2.10
CA GLU A 337 -16.60 -0.63 -2.10
C GLU A 337 -15.08 -0.52 -2.16
N TYR A 338 -14.39 -1.24 -1.27
CA TYR A 338 -12.94 -1.23 -1.24
C TYR A 338 -12.41 -2.52 -0.62
N SER A 339 -11.50 -3.20 -1.31
CA SER A 339 -10.89 -4.46 -0.85
C SER A 339 -9.39 -4.41 -1.07
N HIS A 340 -8.62 -4.99 -0.15
CA HIS A 340 -7.16 -5.01 -0.25
C HIS A 340 -6.68 -6.16 -1.14
N PHE A 341 -6.77 -6.00 -2.44
CA PHE A 341 -6.16 -6.89 -3.43
C PHE A 341 -4.64 -6.75 -3.47
N THR A 342 -4.14 -5.53 -3.29
CA THR A 342 -2.74 -5.16 -3.54
C THR A 342 -1.78 -5.37 -2.35
N SER A 343 -2.18 -6.12 -1.33
CA SER A 343 -1.35 -6.42 -0.15
C SER A 343 -1.47 -7.90 0.22
N PRO A 344 -0.98 -8.82 -0.61
CA PRO A 344 -1.26 -10.25 -0.47
C PRO A 344 -0.54 -10.90 0.72
N ILE A 345 0.68 -10.46 1.03
CA ILE A 345 1.53 -11.12 2.03
C ILE A 345 1.19 -10.66 3.46
N ARG A 346 0.70 -9.45 3.63
CA ARG A 346 0.60 -8.81 4.94
C ARG A 346 -0.79 -8.84 5.55
N ARG A 347 -1.76 -9.34 4.83
CA ARG A 347 -3.18 -9.21 5.18
C ARG A 347 -4.05 -10.32 4.67
#